data_76c30669c3e6fcab5232d469d0115914
#
_entry.id   76c30669c3e6fcab5232d469d0115914
#
_cell.length_a   1.000
_cell.length_b   1.000
_cell.length_c   1.000
_cell.angle_alpha   90.00
_cell.angle_beta   90.00
_cell.angle_gamma   90.00
#
_symmetry.space_group_name_H-M   'P 1'
#
loop_
_entity.id
_entity.type
_entity.pdbx_description
1 polymer ?
#
loop_
_entity_poly.entity_id
_entity_poly.type
_entity_poly.pdbx_seq_one_letter_code
_entity_poly.pdbx_strand_id
1 'polypeptide(L)'
;MITFLALSLLAHAVDRDVAEHTRLSEEIEQLAQRQLWLGVEKKYVELEKLGVELSFDDLMHGAYAARALGNMQGAYHRLKQASKIKTTKDVIETMYAIDENYGLVELITVPPRGDVLSVAEIPFDPDQRTAVDAAVTYVKEKGVYKGLLPKGKYVFAGQPFTVEPGIGLKIEVSPHMKKTTGEIVKVATTPTWGSGADDGEKPPEPTPQKQ
;
A
#
# COMPACT_ATOMS: atom_id res chain seq x y z
N MET A 1 1.33 -30.14 -38.41
CA MET A 1 -0.08 -30.04 -38.00
C MET A 1 -0.28 -29.75 -36.50
N ILE A 2 0.77 -29.48 -35.72
CA ILE A 2 0.73 -29.29 -34.26
C ILE A 2 0.59 -27.81 -33.87
N THR A 3 0.91 -26.87 -34.75
CA THR A 3 0.93 -25.44 -34.48
C THR A 3 -0.45 -24.78 -34.41
N PHE A 4 -1.48 -25.33 -35.00
CA PHE A 4 -2.84 -24.76 -35.01
C PHE A 4 -3.64 -25.01 -33.71
N LEU A 5 -3.33 -26.11 -32.99
CA LEU A 5 -4.04 -26.42 -31.73
C LEU A 5 -3.64 -25.53 -30.56
N ALA A 6 -2.40 -25.03 -30.55
CA ALA A 6 -1.92 -24.17 -29.47
C ALA A 6 -2.54 -22.74 -29.51
N LEU A 7 -2.83 -22.24 -30.72
CA LEU A 7 -3.42 -20.89 -30.88
C LEU A 7 -4.88 -20.85 -30.43
N SER A 8 -5.64 -21.92 -30.65
CA SER A 8 -7.05 -21.96 -30.22
C SER A 8 -7.22 -22.09 -28.70
N LEU A 9 -6.30 -22.75 -28.01
CA LEU A 9 -6.31 -22.87 -26.56
C LEU A 9 -5.99 -21.52 -25.87
N LEU A 10 -5.08 -20.75 -26.42
CA LEU A 10 -4.75 -19.41 -25.92
C LEU A 10 -5.92 -18.42 -26.08
N ALA A 11 -6.63 -18.45 -27.21
CA ALA A 11 -7.78 -17.58 -27.42
C ALA A 11 -8.93 -17.87 -26.42
N HIS A 12 -9.20 -19.12 -26.11
CA HIS A 12 -10.23 -19.51 -25.14
C HIS A 12 -9.84 -19.17 -23.69
N ALA A 13 -8.56 -19.17 -23.36
CA ALA A 13 -8.10 -18.75 -22.03
C ALA A 13 -8.30 -17.23 -21.81
N VAL A 14 -7.94 -16.42 -22.79
CA VAL A 14 -8.11 -14.95 -22.76
C VAL A 14 -9.59 -14.56 -22.65
N ASP A 15 -10.48 -15.19 -23.44
CA ASP A 15 -11.91 -14.92 -23.37
C ASP A 15 -12.50 -15.27 -21.98
N ARG A 16 -12.01 -16.34 -21.38
CA ARG A 16 -12.45 -16.76 -20.04
C ARG A 16 -11.99 -15.77 -18.96
N ASP A 17 -10.76 -15.29 -19.02
CA ASP A 17 -10.22 -14.34 -18.04
C ASP A 17 -10.92 -12.97 -18.15
N VAL A 18 -11.28 -12.54 -19.34
CA VAL A 18 -12.08 -11.31 -19.57
C VAL A 18 -13.50 -11.45 -19.01
N ALA A 19 -14.15 -12.58 -19.24
CA ALA A 19 -15.49 -12.83 -18.69
C ALA A 19 -15.48 -12.89 -17.16
N GLU A 20 -14.45 -13.53 -16.57
CA GLU A 20 -14.30 -13.60 -15.12
C GLU A 20 -13.95 -12.25 -14.53
N HIS A 21 -13.12 -11.43 -15.20
CA HIS A 21 -12.85 -10.04 -14.82
C HIS A 21 -14.15 -9.25 -14.75
N THR A 22 -14.97 -9.26 -15.80
CA THR A 22 -16.26 -8.54 -15.82
C THR A 22 -17.16 -8.96 -14.67
N ARG A 23 -17.30 -10.26 -14.42
CA ARG A 23 -18.09 -10.79 -13.30
C ARG A 23 -17.62 -10.29 -11.94
N LEU A 24 -16.29 -10.33 -11.71
CA LEU A 24 -15.70 -9.88 -10.44
C LEU A 24 -15.84 -8.36 -10.24
N SER A 25 -15.66 -7.57 -11.31
CA SER A 25 -15.86 -6.10 -11.25
C SER A 25 -17.32 -5.75 -10.89
N GLU A 26 -18.29 -6.42 -11.48
CA GLU A 26 -19.71 -6.24 -11.15
C GLU A 26 -20.02 -6.62 -9.68
N GLU A 27 -19.45 -7.73 -9.18
CA GLU A 27 -19.59 -8.13 -7.78
C GLU A 27 -18.93 -7.11 -6.84
N ILE A 28 -17.75 -6.58 -7.19
CA ILE A 28 -17.04 -5.53 -6.43
C ILE A 28 -17.93 -4.29 -6.33
N GLU A 29 -18.49 -3.81 -7.45
CA GLU A 29 -19.37 -2.65 -7.47
C GLU A 29 -20.60 -2.84 -6.58
N GLN A 30 -21.27 -3.98 -6.67
CA GLN A 30 -22.45 -4.29 -5.85
C GLN A 30 -22.12 -4.34 -4.36
N LEU A 31 -20.97 -4.89 -3.99
CA LEU A 31 -20.50 -4.95 -2.60
C LEU A 31 -20.10 -3.55 -2.10
N ALA A 32 -19.47 -2.74 -2.94
CA ALA A 32 -19.06 -1.37 -2.61
C ALA A 32 -20.27 -0.46 -2.38
N GLN A 33 -21.32 -0.56 -3.21
CA GLN A 33 -22.59 0.15 -3.02
C GLN A 33 -23.24 -0.14 -1.65
N ARG A 34 -23.01 -1.34 -1.11
CA ARG A 34 -23.50 -1.76 0.21
C ARG A 34 -22.48 -1.52 1.33
N GLN A 35 -21.32 -0.93 1.02
CA GLN A 35 -20.20 -0.71 1.95
C GLN A 35 -19.70 -2.00 2.63
N LEU A 36 -19.80 -3.14 1.95
CA LEU A 36 -19.33 -4.43 2.44
C LEU A 36 -17.83 -4.61 2.13
N TRP A 37 -16.99 -3.77 2.74
CA TRP A 37 -15.59 -3.58 2.39
C TRP A 37 -14.74 -4.86 2.47
N LEU A 38 -15.00 -5.74 3.44
CA LEU A 38 -14.30 -7.03 3.51
C LEU A 38 -14.62 -7.92 2.29
N GLY A 39 -15.86 -7.85 1.79
CA GLY A 39 -16.28 -8.53 0.57
C GLY A 39 -15.58 -7.96 -0.66
N VAL A 40 -15.54 -6.62 -0.77
CA VAL A 40 -14.82 -5.90 -1.82
C VAL A 40 -13.36 -6.32 -1.85
N GLU A 41 -12.67 -6.29 -0.70
CA GLU A 41 -11.26 -6.65 -0.62
C GLU A 41 -10.99 -8.09 -1.08
N LYS A 42 -11.82 -9.04 -0.66
CA LYS A 42 -11.69 -10.43 -1.11
C LYS A 42 -11.82 -10.56 -2.62
N LYS A 43 -12.84 -9.92 -3.22
CA LYS A 43 -13.07 -9.96 -4.66
C LYS A 43 -11.99 -9.20 -5.44
N TYR A 44 -11.51 -8.10 -4.91
CA TYR A 44 -10.40 -7.36 -5.50
C TYR A 44 -9.11 -8.21 -5.57
N VAL A 45 -8.78 -8.95 -4.52
CA VAL A 45 -7.64 -9.86 -4.52
C VAL A 45 -7.82 -11.02 -5.50
N GLU A 46 -9.06 -11.52 -5.70
CA GLU A 46 -9.37 -12.49 -6.75
C GLU A 46 -9.16 -11.90 -8.14
N LEU A 47 -9.63 -10.67 -8.36
CA LEU A 47 -9.50 -9.91 -9.60
C LEU A 47 -8.03 -9.66 -9.96
N GLU A 48 -7.23 -9.20 -8.99
CA GLU A 48 -5.78 -8.97 -9.16
C GLU A 48 -5.01 -10.24 -9.63
N LYS A 49 -5.44 -11.42 -9.15
CA LYS A 49 -4.82 -12.70 -9.51
C LYS A 49 -5.06 -13.12 -10.95
N LEU A 50 -6.06 -12.56 -11.62
CA LEU A 50 -6.28 -12.85 -13.04
C LEU A 50 -5.16 -12.27 -13.92
N GLY A 51 -4.39 -11.29 -13.42
CA GLY A 51 -3.31 -10.65 -14.17
C GLY A 51 -3.79 -9.81 -15.35
N VAL A 52 -5.08 -9.49 -15.40
CA VAL A 52 -5.69 -8.59 -16.39
C VAL A 52 -5.51 -7.16 -15.92
N GLU A 53 -5.44 -6.21 -16.85
CA GLU A 53 -5.37 -4.78 -16.52
C GLU A 53 -6.66 -4.34 -15.79
N LEU A 54 -6.48 -3.74 -14.61
CA LEU A 54 -7.58 -3.29 -13.77
C LEU A 54 -8.13 -1.96 -14.27
N SER A 55 -9.44 -1.80 -14.23
CA SER A 55 -10.09 -0.53 -14.56
C SER A 55 -9.85 0.53 -13.47
N PHE A 56 -10.10 1.80 -13.82
CA PHE A 56 -10.07 2.88 -12.84
C PHE A 56 -11.03 2.63 -11.68
N ASP A 57 -12.24 2.16 -11.96
CA ASP A 57 -13.28 1.93 -10.96
C ASP A 57 -12.94 0.73 -10.06
N ASP A 58 -12.34 -0.34 -10.59
CA ASP A 58 -11.84 -1.47 -9.79
C ASP A 58 -10.78 -1.00 -8.80
N LEU A 59 -9.82 -0.21 -9.27
CA LEU A 59 -8.76 0.37 -8.44
C LEU A 59 -9.31 1.28 -7.35
N MET A 60 -10.32 2.11 -7.66
CA MET A 60 -10.97 2.99 -6.70
C MET A 60 -11.74 2.21 -5.64
N HIS A 61 -12.57 1.23 -6.03
CA HIS A 61 -13.27 0.37 -5.10
C HIS A 61 -12.31 -0.41 -4.19
N GLY A 62 -11.23 -0.95 -4.78
CA GLY A 62 -10.16 -1.60 -4.02
C GLY A 62 -9.46 -0.65 -3.06
N ALA A 63 -9.22 0.62 -3.44
CA ALA A 63 -8.60 1.62 -2.59
C ALA A 63 -9.50 1.98 -1.39
N TYR A 64 -10.79 2.18 -1.62
CA TYR A 64 -11.75 2.44 -0.56
C TYR A 64 -11.88 1.26 0.40
N ALA A 65 -11.89 0.03 -0.11
CA ALA A 65 -11.93 -1.16 0.72
C ALA A 65 -10.67 -1.28 1.60
N ALA A 66 -9.49 -1.11 1.01
CA ALA A 66 -8.23 -1.14 1.75
C ALA A 66 -8.20 -0.07 2.87
N ARG A 67 -8.63 1.17 2.56
CA ARG A 67 -8.75 2.27 3.53
C ARG A 67 -9.71 1.92 4.67
N ALA A 68 -10.91 1.46 4.34
CA ALA A 68 -11.93 1.09 5.32
C ALA A 68 -11.51 -0.08 6.23
N LEU A 69 -10.58 -0.93 5.77
CA LEU A 69 -10.00 -2.04 6.53
C LEU A 69 -8.69 -1.67 7.23
N GLY A 70 -8.26 -0.40 7.18
CA GLY A 70 -7.04 0.10 7.81
C GLY A 70 -5.74 -0.20 7.07
N ASN A 71 -5.81 -0.79 5.87
CA ASN A 71 -4.65 -1.01 5.01
C ASN A 71 -4.34 0.24 4.18
N MET A 72 -3.82 1.29 4.84
CA MET A 72 -3.52 2.57 4.17
C MET A 72 -2.45 2.44 3.09
N GLN A 73 -1.47 1.55 3.26
CA GLN A 73 -0.46 1.31 2.23
C GLN A 73 -1.06 0.70 0.97
N GLY A 74 -1.95 -0.28 1.12
CA GLY A 74 -2.70 -0.86 0.01
C GLY A 74 -3.60 0.18 -0.69
N ALA A 75 -4.31 1.00 0.09
CA ALA A 75 -5.13 2.09 -0.44
C ALA A 75 -4.29 3.07 -1.27
N TYR A 76 -3.17 3.54 -0.74
CA TYR A 76 -2.26 4.45 -1.43
C TYR A 76 -1.71 3.87 -2.74
N HIS A 77 -1.31 2.59 -2.71
CA HIS A 77 -0.80 1.91 -3.91
C HIS A 77 -1.85 1.83 -5.02
N ARG A 78 -3.09 1.47 -4.69
CA ARG A 78 -4.20 1.38 -5.64
C ARG A 78 -4.59 2.76 -6.19
N LEU A 79 -4.62 3.80 -5.34
CA LEU A 79 -4.83 5.19 -5.77
C LEU A 79 -3.74 5.66 -6.73
N LYS A 80 -2.48 5.30 -6.45
CA LYS A 80 -1.36 5.63 -7.35
C LYS A 80 -1.49 4.92 -8.71
N GLN A 81 -2.03 3.70 -8.75
CA GLN A 81 -2.33 3.02 -10.01
C GLN A 81 -3.52 3.70 -10.73
N ALA A 82 -4.59 4.01 -10.00
CA ALA A 82 -5.76 4.71 -10.56
C ALA A 82 -5.38 6.07 -11.16
N SER A 83 -4.47 6.82 -10.52
CA SER A 83 -4.01 8.13 -11.00
C SER A 83 -3.29 8.08 -12.35
N LYS A 84 -2.68 6.93 -12.69
CA LYS A 84 -2.05 6.73 -14.01
C LYS A 84 -3.08 6.56 -15.13
N ILE A 85 -4.26 6.03 -14.80
CA ILE A 85 -5.36 5.87 -15.76
C ILE A 85 -6.13 7.17 -15.87
N LYS A 86 -6.52 7.75 -14.74
CA LYS A 86 -7.28 8.98 -14.68
C LYS A 86 -6.96 9.76 -13.40
N THR A 87 -6.48 10.98 -13.57
CA THR A 87 -6.26 11.89 -12.44
C THR A 87 -7.55 12.64 -12.12
N THR A 88 -8.17 12.33 -10.99
CA THR A 88 -9.35 13.02 -10.48
C THR A 88 -9.01 13.81 -9.23
N LYS A 89 -9.84 14.81 -8.90
CA LYS A 89 -9.69 15.59 -7.67
C LYS A 89 -9.70 14.70 -6.44
N ASP A 90 -10.61 13.74 -6.38
CA ASP A 90 -10.77 12.80 -5.28
C ASP A 90 -9.50 11.94 -5.06
N VAL A 91 -8.93 11.41 -6.15
CA VAL A 91 -7.65 10.66 -6.08
C VAL A 91 -6.54 11.53 -5.49
N ILE A 92 -6.39 12.78 -5.99
CA ILE A 92 -5.35 13.70 -5.54
C ILE A 92 -5.54 14.04 -4.06
N GLU A 93 -6.75 14.44 -3.65
CA GLU A 93 -7.06 14.84 -2.29
C GLU A 93 -6.86 13.68 -1.30
N THR A 94 -7.28 12.47 -1.69
CA THR A 94 -7.11 11.29 -0.83
C THR A 94 -5.62 10.91 -0.68
N MET A 95 -4.86 10.91 -1.76
CA MET A 95 -3.42 10.63 -1.70
C MET A 95 -2.69 11.69 -0.86
N TYR A 96 -3.00 12.97 -1.07
CA TYR A 96 -2.42 14.07 -0.30
C TYR A 96 -2.73 13.95 1.19
N ALA A 97 -3.98 13.61 1.54
CA ALA A 97 -4.37 13.38 2.93
C ALA A 97 -3.60 12.22 3.58
N ILE A 98 -3.29 11.17 2.82
CA ILE A 98 -2.45 10.08 3.32
C ILE A 98 -1.01 10.57 3.51
N ASP A 99 -0.42 11.27 2.54
CA ASP A 99 0.95 11.79 2.62
C ASP A 99 1.16 12.76 3.79
N GLU A 100 0.16 13.58 4.13
CA GLU A 100 0.26 14.53 5.25
C GLU A 100 0.03 13.93 6.63
N ASN A 101 -0.64 12.79 6.71
CA ASN A 101 -1.09 12.26 7.98
C ASN A 101 -0.49 10.90 8.35
N TYR A 102 0.24 10.25 7.44
CA TYR A 102 0.81 8.92 7.69
C TYR A 102 2.30 8.87 7.38
N GLY A 103 3.01 8.03 8.14
CA GLY A 103 4.41 7.67 7.88
C GLY A 103 4.57 6.18 7.66
N LEU A 104 5.54 5.81 6.83
CA LEU A 104 5.89 4.41 6.59
C LEU A 104 6.64 3.83 7.78
N VAL A 105 6.19 2.70 8.30
CA VAL A 105 6.88 2.00 9.38
C VAL A 105 7.13 0.54 9.04
N GLU A 106 8.26 0.03 9.51
CA GLU A 106 8.61 -1.39 9.48
C GLU A 106 9.00 -1.79 10.91
N LEU A 107 8.15 -2.59 11.56
CA LEU A 107 8.30 -3.06 12.94
C LEU A 107 8.60 -4.55 12.91
N ILE A 108 9.66 -4.98 13.57
CA ILE A 108 10.11 -6.38 13.55
C ILE A 108 10.56 -6.80 14.94
N THR A 109 10.02 -7.92 15.45
CA THR A 109 10.62 -8.64 16.57
C THR A 109 11.55 -9.73 16.03
N VAL A 110 12.69 -9.95 16.67
CA VAL A 110 13.66 -10.98 16.25
C VAL A 110 13.90 -11.97 17.39
N PRO A 111 13.48 -13.25 17.26
CA PRO A 111 12.71 -13.83 16.14
C PRO A 111 11.28 -13.27 16.05
N PRO A 112 10.64 -13.32 14.88
CA PRO A 112 9.26 -12.87 14.71
C PRO A 112 8.32 -13.62 15.65
N ARG A 113 7.63 -12.87 16.52
CA ARG A 113 6.64 -13.39 17.48
C ARG A 113 5.66 -12.28 17.82
N GLY A 114 4.42 -12.63 18.13
CA GLY A 114 3.43 -11.65 18.54
C GLY A 114 3.95 -10.77 19.68
N ASP A 115 3.74 -9.47 19.57
CA ASP A 115 4.16 -8.47 20.54
C ASP A 115 3.15 -7.33 20.63
N VAL A 116 3.43 -6.33 21.46
CA VAL A 116 2.52 -5.23 21.73
C VAL A 116 2.93 -3.98 20.92
N LEU A 117 1.97 -3.46 20.17
CA LEU A 117 2.00 -2.11 19.64
C LEU A 117 0.93 -1.29 20.35
N SER A 118 1.29 -0.14 20.88
CA SER A 118 0.36 0.79 21.49
C SER A 118 0.58 2.21 20.98
N VAL A 119 -0.48 3.01 20.95
CA VAL A 119 -0.46 4.42 20.61
C VAL A 119 -0.63 5.24 21.88
N ALA A 120 0.13 6.35 22.02
CA ALA A 120 0.04 7.21 23.20
C ALA A 120 -1.27 7.99 23.23
N GLU A 121 -1.74 8.45 22.07
CA GLU A 121 -2.99 9.19 21.91
C GLU A 121 -3.79 8.56 20.77
N ILE A 122 -5.03 8.15 21.06
CA ILE A 122 -5.92 7.55 20.04
C ILE A 122 -6.33 8.66 19.07
N PRO A 123 -6.16 8.48 17.75
CA PRO A 123 -6.58 9.45 16.75
C PRO A 123 -8.08 9.72 16.81
N PHE A 124 -8.49 10.99 16.58
CA PHE A 124 -9.91 11.33 16.45
C PHE A 124 -10.53 10.88 15.14
N ASP A 125 -9.74 10.86 14.08
CA ASP A 125 -10.16 10.44 12.75
C ASP A 125 -10.46 8.94 12.72
N PRO A 126 -11.65 8.50 12.24
CA PRO A 126 -12.05 7.09 12.22
C PRO A 126 -11.14 6.21 11.37
N ASP A 127 -10.66 6.69 10.21
CA ASP A 127 -9.78 5.92 9.33
C ASP A 127 -8.41 5.72 9.97
N GLN A 128 -7.91 6.76 10.65
CA GLN A 128 -6.66 6.65 11.41
C GLN A 128 -6.78 5.65 12.56
N ARG A 129 -7.91 5.64 13.28
CA ARG A 129 -8.16 4.62 14.32
C ARG A 129 -8.19 3.23 13.74
N THR A 130 -8.90 3.04 12.64
CA THR A 130 -8.98 1.73 11.97
C THR A 130 -7.59 1.26 11.52
N ALA A 131 -6.74 2.15 11.00
CA ALA A 131 -5.37 1.83 10.63
C ALA A 131 -4.51 1.42 11.83
N VAL A 132 -4.65 2.10 12.97
CA VAL A 132 -3.96 1.75 14.22
C VAL A 132 -4.43 0.39 14.71
N ASP A 133 -5.75 0.14 14.78
CA ASP A 133 -6.32 -1.11 15.28
C ASP A 133 -5.91 -2.31 14.41
N ALA A 134 -5.88 -2.12 13.09
CA ALA A 134 -5.40 -3.13 12.15
C ALA A 134 -3.92 -3.45 12.40
N ALA A 135 -3.07 -2.43 12.57
CA ALA A 135 -1.65 -2.61 12.86
C ALA A 135 -1.41 -3.28 14.21
N VAL A 136 -2.13 -2.88 15.27
CA VAL A 136 -2.07 -3.49 16.59
C VAL A 136 -2.41 -4.98 16.54
N THR A 137 -3.50 -5.31 15.84
CA THR A 137 -3.93 -6.70 15.65
C THR A 137 -2.87 -7.51 14.91
N TYR A 138 -2.33 -6.96 13.82
CA TYR A 138 -1.31 -7.65 13.02
C TYR A 138 0.00 -7.88 13.80
N VAL A 139 0.48 -6.87 14.53
CA VAL A 139 1.66 -6.99 15.40
C VAL A 139 1.45 -8.02 16.50
N LYS A 140 0.27 -8.03 17.13
CA LYS A 140 -0.08 -8.99 18.17
C LYS A 140 -0.01 -10.43 17.68
N GLU A 141 -0.40 -10.67 16.43
CA GLU A 141 -0.41 -12.01 15.85
C GLU A 141 0.95 -12.43 15.29
N LYS A 142 1.64 -11.53 14.62
CA LYS A 142 2.82 -11.85 13.79
C LYS A 142 4.13 -11.33 14.36
N GLY A 143 4.10 -10.30 15.22
CA GLY A 143 5.31 -9.61 15.70
C GLY A 143 6.07 -8.83 14.65
N VAL A 144 5.48 -8.66 13.46
CA VAL A 144 6.00 -7.86 12.37
C VAL A 144 4.89 -7.00 11.81
N TYR A 145 5.22 -5.80 11.33
CA TYR A 145 4.28 -4.95 10.61
C TYR A 145 5.05 -4.09 9.63
N LYS A 146 4.56 -4.00 8.42
CA LYS A 146 5.06 -3.07 7.41
C LYS A 146 3.89 -2.37 6.75
N GLY A 147 3.82 -1.04 6.93
CA GLY A 147 2.69 -0.28 6.43
C GLY A 147 2.74 1.17 6.84
N LEU A 148 1.66 1.88 6.55
CA LEU A 148 1.47 3.27 6.93
C LEU A 148 0.75 3.36 8.28
N LEU A 149 1.35 4.07 9.23
CA LEU A 149 0.70 4.44 10.49
C LEU A 149 0.42 5.94 10.53
N PRO A 150 -0.66 6.38 11.18
CA PRO A 150 -0.91 7.79 11.43
C PRO A 150 0.26 8.46 12.18
N LYS A 151 0.49 9.74 11.89
CA LYS A 151 1.45 10.54 12.65
C LYS A 151 1.11 10.53 14.15
N GLY A 152 2.12 10.32 15.00
CA GLY A 152 1.89 10.25 16.45
C GLY A 152 2.99 9.50 17.18
N LYS A 153 2.79 9.36 18.48
CA LYS A 153 3.72 8.65 19.38
C LYS A 153 3.22 7.25 19.66
N TYR A 154 4.12 6.29 19.54
CA TYR A 154 3.83 4.85 19.67
C TYR A 154 4.85 4.18 20.57
N VAL A 155 4.50 2.98 21.04
CA VAL A 155 5.42 2.07 21.73
C VAL A 155 5.29 0.70 21.09
N PHE A 156 6.40 0.15 20.61
CA PHE A 156 6.48 -1.20 20.04
C PHE A 156 7.44 -2.06 20.84
N ALA A 157 6.97 -3.18 21.38
CA ALA A 157 7.76 -4.09 22.23
C ALA A 157 8.51 -3.35 23.36
N GLY A 158 7.87 -2.35 23.96
CA GLY A 158 8.45 -1.51 25.01
C GLY A 158 9.34 -0.36 24.52
N GLN A 159 9.60 -0.24 23.22
CA GLN A 159 10.40 0.84 22.64
C GLN A 159 9.52 1.98 22.14
N PRO A 160 9.68 3.22 22.66
CA PRO A 160 8.96 4.38 22.16
C PRO A 160 9.52 4.87 20.82
N PHE A 161 8.63 5.31 19.92
CA PHE A 161 8.98 5.95 18.66
C PHE A 161 7.92 6.95 18.23
N THR A 162 8.28 7.82 17.29
CA THR A 162 7.36 8.81 16.71
C THR A 162 7.24 8.58 15.20
N VAL A 163 6.02 8.53 14.71
CA VAL A 163 5.70 8.48 13.27
C VAL A 163 5.54 9.90 12.77
N GLU A 164 6.31 10.25 11.75
CA GLU A 164 6.26 11.54 11.06
C GLU A 164 5.94 11.32 9.59
N PRO A 165 5.07 12.15 8.96
CA PRO A 165 4.77 12.06 7.54
C PRO A 165 6.02 12.18 6.67
N GLY A 166 6.07 11.41 5.58
CA GLY A 166 7.19 11.44 4.64
C GLY A 166 8.50 10.85 5.16
N ILE A 167 8.52 10.31 6.39
CA ILE A 167 9.69 9.65 6.97
C ILE A 167 9.40 8.15 7.12
N GLY A 168 10.29 7.31 6.58
CA GLY A 168 10.27 5.88 6.81
C GLY A 168 11.03 5.51 8.08
N LEU A 169 10.43 4.67 8.93
CA LEU A 169 11.04 4.18 10.17
C LEU A 169 11.16 2.66 10.10
N LYS A 170 12.33 2.14 10.45
CA LYS A 170 12.52 0.71 10.72
C LYS A 170 12.91 0.53 12.18
N ILE A 171 12.16 -0.32 12.89
CA ILE A 171 12.40 -0.65 14.29
C ILE A 171 12.49 -2.16 14.43
N GLU A 172 13.64 -2.61 14.88
CA GLU A 172 13.92 -4.02 15.13
C GLU A 172 14.20 -4.23 16.60
N VAL A 173 13.44 -5.12 17.26
CA VAL A 173 13.56 -5.41 18.69
C VAL A 173 13.88 -6.87 18.92
N SER A 174 14.98 -7.13 19.60
CA SER A 174 15.39 -8.49 20.01
C SER A 174 15.19 -8.68 21.52
N PRO A 175 14.56 -9.77 21.97
CA PRO A 175 14.32 -10.04 23.40
C PRO A 175 15.61 -10.26 24.22
N HIS A 176 16.73 -10.50 23.56
CA HIS A 176 18.01 -10.69 24.22
C HIS A 176 18.77 -9.39 24.52
N MET A 177 18.34 -8.27 23.98
CA MET A 177 18.89 -6.96 24.31
C MET A 177 18.24 -6.42 25.59
N LYS A 178 18.81 -6.74 26.73
CA LYS A 178 18.38 -6.23 28.05
C LYS A 178 18.58 -4.71 28.25
N LYS A 179 19.10 -4.01 27.25
CA LYS A 179 19.11 -2.54 27.10
C LYS A 179 18.79 -2.22 25.64
N THR A 180 17.62 -1.79 25.44
CA THR A 180 17.00 -1.42 24.20
C THR A 180 17.81 -0.33 23.49
N THR A 181 18.64 -0.72 22.56
CA THR A 181 19.07 0.17 21.50
C THR A 181 18.49 -0.45 20.23
N GLY A 182 17.17 -0.34 20.07
CA GLY A 182 16.57 -0.58 18.76
C GLY A 182 17.14 0.48 17.82
N GLU A 183 17.73 0.05 16.75
CA GLU A 183 18.25 0.96 15.74
C GLU A 183 17.04 1.57 15.02
N ILE A 184 16.77 2.86 15.29
CA ILE A 184 15.78 3.62 14.56
C ILE A 184 16.48 4.14 13.32
N VAL A 185 16.32 3.42 12.21
CA VAL A 185 16.82 3.88 10.92
C VAL A 185 15.76 4.79 10.29
N LYS A 186 16.00 6.09 10.31
CA LYS A 186 15.19 7.06 9.58
C LYS A 186 15.60 7.02 8.12
N VAL A 187 14.72 6.53 7.27
CA VAL A 187 14.90 6.60 5.82
C VAL A 187 14.00 7.71 5.30
N ALA A 188 14.60 8.77 4.75
CA ALA A 188 13.82 9.81 4.08
C ALA A 188 13.10 9.19 2.87
N THR A 189 11.80 9.02 2.97
CA THR A 189 10.97 8.69 1.82
C THR A 189 10.55 10.01 1.20
N THR A 190 11.19 10.39 0.10
CA THR A 190 10.72 11.53 -0.69
C THR A 190 9.29 11.22 -1.13
N PRO A 191 8.31 12.10 -0.83
CA PRO A 191 6.98 11.95 -1.38
C PRO A 191 7.11 11.93 -2.90
N THR A 192 6.68 10.84 -3.55
CA THR A 192 6.84 10.67 -5.00
C THR A 192 5.74 11.42 -5.77
N TRP A 193 5.40 12.63 -5.31
CA TRP A 193 4.56 13.55 -6.04
C TRP A 193 5.42 14.27 -7.07
N GLY A 194 5.16 14.03 -8.33
CA GLY A 194 5.69 14.82 -9.45
C GLY A 194 7.10 14.49 -9.93
N SER A 195 7.77 13.47 -9.45
CA SER A 195 8.88 12.88 -10.19
C SER A 195 8.30 11.85 -11.19
N GLY A 196 7.51 12.32 -12.13
CA GLY A 196 7.62 11.78 -13.47
C GLY A 196 9.06 12.04 -13.84
N ALA A 197 9.93 11.13 -13.49
CA ALA A 197 11.25 11.11 -14.05
C ALA A 197 11.03 10.91 -15.55
N ASP A 198 10.97 12.03 -16.25
CA ASP A 198 11.49 12.12 -17.58
C ASP A 198 12.97 11.75 -17.41
N ASP A 199 13.29 10.48 -17.62
CA ASP A 199 14.65 10.02 -17.86
C ASP A 199 15.10 10.55 -19.21
N GLY A 200 14.91 11.85 -19.41
CA GLY A 200 15.48 12.65 -20.45
C GLY A 200 16.98 12.64 -20.28
N GLU A 201 17.59 11.68 -20.94
CA GLU A 201 19.01 11.61 -21.24
C GLU A 201 19.51 13.01 -21.58
N LYS A 202 20.28 13.60 -20.64
CA LYS A 202 20.90 14.92 -20.82
C LYS A 202 21.76 14.83 -22.08
N PRO A 203 21.55 15.72 -23.11
CA PRO A 203 22.39 15.71 -24.29
C PRO A 203 23.86 15.89 -23.88
N PRO A 204 24.80 15.18 -24.52
CA PRO A 204 26.22 15.31 -24.21
C PRO A 204 26.69 16.75 -24.47
N GLU A 205 27.38 17.34 -23.49
CA GLU A 205 27.99 18.66 -23.62
C GLU A 205 28.99 18.67 -24.81
N PRO A 206 28.98 19.71 -25.63
CA PRO A 206 29.93 19.83 -26.74
C PRO A 206 31.36 19.97 -26.20
N THR A 207 32.22 19.07 -26.63
CA THR A 207 33.65 19.09 -26.34
C THR A 207 34.29 20.38 -26.85
N PRO A 208 35.06 21.14 -26.05
CA PRO A 208 35.73 22.33 -26.57
C PRO A 208 36.82 21.94 -27.56
N GLN A 209 36.69 22.42 -28.79
CA GLN A 209 37.75 22.34 -29.81
C GLN A 209 38.90 23.25 -29.38
N LYS A 210 40.10 22.69 -29.21
CA LYS A 210 41.31 23.44 -29.07
C LYS A 210 41.68 24.04 -30.41
N GLN A 211 41.80 25.35 -30.43
CA GLN A 211 42.56 26.11 -31.45
C GLN A 211 44.03 26.08 -31.05
#